data_96c077ff058bca8d2466a5abf8470a4b
#
_entry.id   96c077ff058bca8d2466a5abf8470a4b
#
_cell.length_a   1.000
_cell.length_b   1.000
_cell.length_c   1.000
_cell.angle_alpha   90.00
_cell.angle_beta   90.00
_cell.angle_gamma   90.00
#
_symmetry.space_group_name_H-M   'P 1'
#
loop_
_entity.id
_entity.type
_entity.pdbx_description
1 polymer ?
#
loop_
_entity_poly.entity_id
_entity_poly.type
_entity_poly.pdbx_seq_one_letter_code
_entity_poly.pdbx_strand_id
1 'polypeptide(L)'
;MDFDFTSLMDRHGKDAIAVDGVGRPGAPGAPKEGFDVIPMWVADMNFPTCPTIQEAIIARAQHPAFGYFDPTDEYFDSIIRWQASRNGVQGLAKEHIGYENGVLGGVISALNCVCSRGDKVLVHSPTYIGFTHSLENNGYKLVHSPLVLDEQNVWRMDFEDMERRLREEHIHAAILCSPHNPCGRVWEKWELEKAMELYRKYDVYVISDEIWSDLILDGNRHIPTQSVSADARNRVCAFYAPSKTFNLAGLIGSYHI
;
A
#
# COMPACT_ATOMS: atom_id res chain seq x y z
N MET A 1 -10.15 -26.61 5.21
CA MET A 1 -11.00 -25.79 4.31
C MET A 1 -10.23 -25.68 3.02
N ASP A 2 -10.78 -26.15 1.92
CA ASP A 2 -10.12 -26.10 0.62
C ASP A 2 -10.48 -24.78 -0.05
N PHE A 3 -9.46 -24.02 -0.46
CA PHE A 3 -9.64 -22.76 -1.18
C PHE A 3 -9.49 -23.02 -2.68
N ASP A 4 -10.34 -22.39 -3.48
CA ASP A 4 -10.27 -22.47 -4.94
C ASP A 4 -9.45 -21.28 -5.49
N PHE A 5 -8.23 -21.57 -5.90
CA PHE A 5 -7.34 -20.62 -6.57
C PHE A 5 -7.13 -20.94 -8.06
N THR A 6 -7.92 -21.85 -8.61
CA THR A 6 -7.78 -22.33 -9.99
C THR A 6 -8.96 -21.97 -10.88
N SER A 7 -10.16 -21.81 -10.31
CA SER A 7 -11.34 -21.42 -11.06
C SER A 7 -11.33 -19.91 -11.35
N LEU A 8 -11.52 -19.59 -12.62
CA LEU A 8 -11.69 -18.20 -13.06
C LEU A 8 -13.16 -17.80 -12.94
N MET A 9 -13.42 -16.71 -12.27
CA MET A 9 -14.76 -16.14 -12.17
C MET A 9 -15.06 -15.26 -13.37
N ASP A 10 -16.24 -15.39 -13.97
CA ASP A 10 -16.76 -14.38 -14.89
C ASP A 10 -17.17 -13.14 -14.09
N ARG A 11 -16.47 -12.05 -14.35
CA ARG A 11 -16.65 -10.77 -13.66
C ARG A 11 -17.32 -9.70 -14.51
N HIS A 12 -17.77 -10.04 -15.74
CA HIS A 12 -18.48 -9.09 -16.61
C HIS A 12 -19.81 -8.67 -15.97
N GLY A 13 -20.07 -7.35 -15.95
CA GLY A 13 -21.28 -6.79 -15.36
C GLY A 13 -21.39 -7.02 -13.84
N LYS A 14 -20.26 -7.20 -13.16
CA LYS A 14 -20.16 -7.35 -11.70
C LYS A 14 -19.35 -6.21 -11.05
N ASP A 15 -19.41 -5.03 -11.64
CA ASP A 15 -18.69 -3.82 -11.21
C ASP A 15 -17.15 -3.99 -11.19
N ALA A 16 -16.64 -4.95 -11.96
CA ALA A 16 -15.22 -5.25 -12.04
C ALA A 16 -14.51 -4.31 -13.03
N ILE A 17 -13.95 -3.22 -12.55
CA ILE A 17 -13.25 -2.23 -13.38
C ILE A 17 -12.14 -2.87 -14.23
N ALA A 18 -11.49 -3.92 -13.73
CA ALA A 18 -10.46 -4.66 -14.45
C ALA A 18 -10.96 -5.22 -15.79
N VAL A 19 -12.23 -5.62 -15.85
CA VAL A 19 -12.88 -6.24 -17.01
C VAL A 19 -13.75 -5.21 -17.75
N ASP A 20 -14.73 -4.63 -17.04
CA ASP A 20 -15.73 -3.73 -17.61
C ASP A 20 -15.15 -2.35 -17.99
N GLY A 21 -13.95 -2.03 -17.52
CA GLY A 21 -13.24 -0.79 -17.81
C GLY A 21 -12.46 -0.80 -19.12
N VAL A 22 -12.13 -1.98 -19.66
CA VAL A 22 -11.32 -2.10 -20.88
C VAL A 22 -12.01 -1.38 -22.06
N GLY A 23 -11.23 -0.57 -22.79
CA GLY A 23 -11.73 0.26 -23.87
C GLY A 23 -12.33 1.60 -23.46
N ARG A 24 -12.47 1.90 -22.16
CA ARG A 24 -12.93 3.21 -21.68
C ARG A 24 -11.78 4.23 -21.67
N PRO A 25 -12.06 5.54 -21.69
CA PRO A 25 -11.03 6.57 -21.54
C PRO A 25 -10.19 6.36 -20.26
N GLY A 26 -8.87 6.37 -20.39
CA GLY A 26 -7.94 6.16 -19.27
C GLY A 26 -7.68 4.69 -18.90
N ALA A 27 -8.32 3.75 -19.58
CA ALA A 27 -8.09 2.31 -19.44
C ALA A 27 -7.32 1.75 -20.67
N PRO A 28 -6.80 0.52 -20.58
CA PRO A 28 -6.25 -0.16 -21.75
C PRO A 28 -7.27 -0.26 -22.89
N GLY A 29 -6.78 -0.18 -24.13
CA GLY A 29 -7.60 -0.38 -25.32
C GLY A 29 -8.24 -1.77 -25.38
N ALA A 30 -9.35 -1.90 -26.09
CA ALA A 30 -9.96 -3.19 -26.37
C ALA A 30 -8.97 -4.10 -27.12
N PRO A 31 -9.01 -5.43 -26.90
CA PRO A 31 -8.17 -6.36 -27.63
C PRO A 31 -8.51 -6.32 -29.14
N LYS A 32 -7.57 -6.77 -29.96
CA LYS A 32 -7.84 -6.97 -31.38
C LYS A 32 -8.93 -8.03 -31.56
N GLU A 33 -9.66 -7.92 -32.66
CA GLU A 33 -10.67 -8.90 -33.03
C GLU A 33 -10.09 -10.34 -33.01
N GLY A 34 -10.81 -11.26 -32.40
CA GLY A 34 -10.40 -12.67 -32.25
C GLY A 34 -9.53 -12.96 -31.02
N PHE A 35 -9.26 -11.96 -30.17
CA PHE A 35 -8.53 -12.17 -28.91
C PHE A 35 -9.42 -11.93 -27.69
N ASP A 36 -9.25 -12.76 -26.68
CA ASP A 36 -9.93 -12.60 -25.38
C ASP A 36 -9.36 -11.43 -24.59
N VAL A 37 -10.20 -10.82 -23.76
CA VAL A 37 -9.78 -9.83 -22.77
C VAL A 37 -9.07 -10.56 -21.61
N ILE A 38 -7.77 -10.30 -21.44
CA ILE A 38 -7.01 -10.75 -20.27
C ILE A 38 -6.63 -9.50 -19.46
N PRO A 39 -7.38 -9.16 -18.40
CA PRO A 39 -7.10 -7.95 -17.63
C PRO A 39 -5.83 -8.14 -16.78
N MET A 40 -4.84 -7.26 -16.98
CA MET A 40 -3.56 -7.26 -16.25
C MET A 40 -3.15 -5.86 -15.78
N TRP A 41 -4.10 -4.92 -15.69
CA TRP A 41 -3.83 -3.50 -15.40
C TRP A 41 -4.35 -3.03 -14.03
N VAL A 42 -5.26 -3.77 -13.44
CA VAL A 42 -5.78 -3.53 -12.10
C VAL A 42 -5.37 -4.71 -11.21
N ALA A 43 -4.98 -4.41 -9.98
CA ALA A 43 -4.53 -5.42 -9.03
C ALA A 43 -5.72 -6.12 -8.36
N ASP A 44 -6.47 -6.85 -9.19
CA ASP A 44 -7.60 -7.71 -8.82
C ASP A 44 -7.27 -9.17 -9.11
N MET A 45 -7.80 -10.07 -8.29
CA MET A 45 -7.72 -11.51 -8.53
C MET A 45 -8.98 -12.00 -9.23
N ASN A 46 -8.82 -13.00 -10.11
CA ASN A 46 -9.94 -13.59 -10.88
C ASN A 46 -10.46 -14.90 -10.28
N PHE A 47 -10.05 -15.25 -9.07
CA PHE A 47 -10.58 -16.39 -8.30
C PHE A 47 -11.32 -15.89 -7.06
N PRO A 48 -12.19 -16.73 -6.45
CA PRO A 48 -12.98 -16.35 -5.28
C PRO A 48 -12.10 -15.92 -4.09
N THR A 49 -12.57 -14.93 -3.32
CA THR A 49 -11.98 -14.67 -2.01
C THR A 49 -12.28 -15.81 -1.02
N CYS A 50 -11.67 -15.77 0.16
CA CYS A 50 -11.88 -16.76 1.21
C CYS A 50 -13.37 -16.87 1.57
N PRO A 51 -13.98 -18.07 1.56
CA PRO A 51 -15.41 -18.25 1.85
C PRO A 51 -15.84 -17.68 3.20
N THR A 52 -15.00 -17.75 4.22
CA THR A 52 -15.30 -17.21 5.55
C THR A 52 -15.49 -15.69 5.54
N ILE A 53 -14.88 -14.98 4.61
CA ILE A 53 -15.06 -13.53 4.45
C ILE A 53 -16.47 -13.25 3.91
N GLN A 54 -16.89 -13.99 2.88
CA GLN A 54 -18.23 -13.86 2.33
C GLN A 54 -19.30 -14.19 3.39
N GLU A 55 -19.11 -15.28 4.15
CA GLU A 55 -20.00 -15.68 5.24
C GLU A 55 -20.13 -14.58 6.31
N ALA A 56 -19.02 -13.98 6.72
CA ALA A 56 -19.04 -12.89 7.69
C ALA A 56 -19.77 -11.65 7.18
N ILE A 57 -19.62 -11.31 5.90
CA ILE A 57 -20.33 -10.19 5.27
C ILE A 57 -21.85 -10.47 5.24
N ILE A 58 -22.26 -11.69 4.85
CA ILE A 58 -23.65 -12.09 4.80
C ILE A 58 -24.26 -12.05 6.21
N ALA A 59 -23.57 -12.61 7.21
CA ALA A 59 -24.02 -12.59 8.60
C ALA A 59 -24.22 -11.15 9.11
N ARG A 60 -23.28 -10.24 8.81
CA ARG A 60 -23.41 -8.83 9.17
C ARG A 60 -24.58 -8.15 8.43
N ALA A 61 -24.75 -8.44 7.15
CA ALA A 61 -25.82 -7.86 6.32
C ALA A 61 -27.23 -8.33 6.73
N GLN A 62 -27.37 -9.50 7.35
CA GLN A 62 -28.66 -9.98 7.91
C GLN A 62 -29.21 -9.08 9.03
N HIS A 63 -28.36 -8.30 9.70
CA HIS A 63 -28.81 -7.26 10.62
C HIS A 63 -28.98 -5.94 9.83
N PRO A 64 -30.22 -5.47 9.58
CA PRO A 64 -30.49 -4.44 8.59
C PRO A 64 -30.20 -3.00 9.05
N ALA A 65 -29.56 -2.80 10.21
CA ALA A 65 -29.18 -1.50 10.72
C ALA A 65 -27.67 -1.27 10.48
N PHE A 66 -27.33 -0.22 9.73
CA PHE A 66 -25.97 0.17 9.37
C PHE A 66 -25.67 1.58 9.92
N GLY A 67 -25.85 1.74 11.25
CA GLY A 67 -25.59 3.00 11.94
C GLY A 67 -24.11 3.26 12.17
N TYR A 68 -23.81 4.27 12.96
CA TYR A 68 -22.45 4.57 13.40
C TYR A 68 -21.84 3.38 14.15
N PHE A 69 -20.55 3.18 14.02
CA PHE A 69 -19.82 2.11 14.70
C PHE A 69 -18.49 2.61 15.25
N ASP A 70 -18.02 1.95 16.29
CA ASP A 70 -16.64 2.01 16.74
C ASP A 70 -15.95 0.67 16.44
N PRO A 71 -14.68 0.66 16.03
CA PRO A 71 -13.91 -0.57 15.90
C PRO A 71 -13.87 -1.32 17.23
N THR A 72 -14.19 -2.61 17.17
CA THR A 72 -14.22 -3.48 18.36
C THR A 72 -12.81 -3.90 18.80
N ASP A 73 -12.68 -4.39 20.03
CA ASP A 73 -11.41 -4.97 20.49
C ASP A 73 -10.97 -6.14 19.59
N GLU A 74 -11.90 -6.95 19.09
CA GLU A 74 -11.63 -8.03 18.16
C GLU A 74 -10.97 -7.53 16.86
N TYR A 75 -11.37 -6.36 16.35
CA TYR A 75 -10.73 -5.72 15.20
C TYR A 75 -9.25 -5.45 15.47
N PHE A 76 -8.94 -4.78 16.58
CA PHE A 76 -7.56 -4.45 16.95
C PHE A 76 -6.74 -5.72 17.25
N ASP A 77 -7.30 -6.66 17.97
CA ASP A 77 -6.66 -7.94 18.29
C ASP A 77 -6.34 -8.76 17.03
N SER A 78 -7.21 -8.72 16.03
CA SER A 78 -6.96 -9.39 14.75
C SER A 78 -5.76 -8.79 14.02
N ILE A 79 -5.61 -7.47 13.99
CA ILE A 79 -4.47 -6.76 13.43
C ILE A 79 -3.19 -7.08 14.20
N ILE A 80 -3.23 -7.02 15.53
CA ILE A 80 -2.08 -7.34 16.39
C ILE A 80 -1.60 -8.78 16.14
N ARG A 81 -2.51 -9.75 16.10
CA ARG A 81 -2.18 -11.15 15.79
C ARG A 81 -1.63 -11.31 14.37
N TRP A 82 -2.20 -10.61 13.40
CA TRP A 82 -1.73 -10.63 12.02
C TRP A 82 -0.31 -10.11 11.91
N GLN A 83 -0.04 -8.93 12.43
CA GLN A 83 1.27 -8.30 12.41
C GLN A 83 2.32 -9.15 13.17
N ALA A 84 1.96 -9.74 14.30
CA ALA A 84 2.86 -10.63 15.04
C ALA A 84 3.20 -11.90 14.25
N SER A 85 2.20 -12.54 13.66
CA SER A 85 2.38 -13.83 12.96
C SER A 85 3.03 -13.69 11.58
N ARG A 86 2.68 -12.63 10.82
CA ARG A 86 3.18 -12.44 9.46
C ARG A 86 4.48 -11.64 9.41
N ASN A 87 4.57 -10.58 10.18
CA ASN A 87 5.67 -9.62 10.13
C ASN A 87 6.60 -9.69 11.36
N GLY A 88 6.28 -10.54 12.35
CA GLY A 88 7.08 -10.69 13.56
C GLY A 88 7.06 -9.46 14.49
N VAL A 89 6.08 -8.57 14.34
CA VAL A 89 5.93 -7.36 15.14
C VAL A 89 5.60 -7.73 16.59
N GLN A 90 6.33 -7.15 17.53
CA GLN A 90 6.13 -7.36 18.96
C GLN A 90 5.79 -6.04 19.66
N GLY A 91 4.92 -6.13 20.69
CA GLY A 91 4.55 -4.97 21.49
C GLY A 91 3.59 -3.99 20.80
N LEU A 92 2.96 -4.40 19.71
CA LEU A 92 1.86 -3.62 19.11
C LEU A 92 0.65 -3.67 20.04
N ALA A 93 0.04 -2.51 20.30
CA ALA A 93 -1.13 -2.35 21.15
C ALA A 93 -2.21 -1.58 20.41
N LYS A 94 -3.44 -1.63 20.91
CA LYS A 94 -4.62 -1.00 20.31
C LYS A 94 -4.41 0.49 20.04
N GLU A 95 -3.79 1.21 20.95
CA GLU A 95 -3.51 2.64 20.84
C GLU A 95 -2.52 3.03 19.74
N HIS A 96 -1.82 2.06 19.15
CA HIS A 96 -0.93 2.27 18.03
C HIS A 96 -1.64 2.11 16.66
N ILE A 97 -2.92 1.71 16.67
CA ILE A 97 -3.63 1.33 15.45
C ILE A 97 -4.78 2.31 15.19
N GLY A 98 -4.77 2.93 14.01
CA GLY A 98 -5.88 3.75 13.55
C GLY A 98 -6.63 3.11 12.38
N TYR A 99 -7.97 3.20 12.39
CA TYR A 99 -8.81 2.79 11.27
C TYR A 99 -8.74 3.82 10.13
N GLU A 100 -8.70 3.34 8.89
CA GLU A 100 -8.65 4.18 7.70
C GLU A 100 -9.66 3.75 6.63
N ASN A 101 -10.20 4.73 5.91
CA ASN A 101 -11.04 4.52 4.73
C ASN A 101 -10.20 4.41 3.46
N GLY A 102 -9.44 3.34 3.32
CA GLY A 102 -8.52 3.11 2.23
C GLY A 102 -7.15 3.76 2.46
N VAL A 103 -6.09 3.08 2.00
CA VAL A 103 -4.70 3.48 2.24
C VAL A 103 -4.39 4.87 1.68
N LEU A 104 -4.85 5.21 0.47
CA LEU A 104 -4.60 6.54 -0.12
C LEU A 104 -5.26 7.66 0.70
N GLY A 105 -6.45 7.42 1.25
CA GLY A 105 -7.11 8.37 2.17
C GLY A 105 -6.27 8.57 3.42
N GLY A 106 -5.82 7.49 4.04
CA GLY A 106 -4.96 7.50 5.22
C GLY A 106 -3.62 8.22 4.97
N VAL A 107 -2.97 7.94 3.83
CA VAL A 107 -1.73 8.64 3.40
C VAL A 107 -1.92 10.16 3.38
N ILE A 108 -3.02 10.63 2.80
CA ILE A 108 -3.31 12.08 2.77
C ILE A 108 -3.65 12.61 4.17
N SER A 109 -4.37 11.85 4.99
CA SER A 109 -4.66 12.22 6.38
C SER A 109 -3.38 12.39 7.19
N ALA A 110 -2.43 11.46 7.08
CA ALA A 110 -1.13 11.56 7.73
C ALA A 110 -0.31 12.76 7.22
N LEU A 111 -0.29 13.00 5.91
CA LEU A 111 0.38 14.16 5.34
C LEU A 111 -0.19 15.48 5.89
N ASN A 112 -1.50 15.58 6.03
CA ASN A 112 -2.15 16.77 6.59
C ASN A 112 -1.74 17.05 8.06
N CYS A 113 -1.24 16.04 8.78
CA CYS A 113 -0.73 16.21 10.15
C CYS A 113 0.69 16.81 10.19
N VAL A 114 1.50 16.58 9.15
CA VAL A 114 2.93 16.92 9.15
C VAL A 114 3.33 17.89 8.04
N CYS A 115 2.48 18.13 7.06
CA CYS A 115 2.72 19.00 5.92
C CYS A 115 1.61 20.02 5.71
N SER A 116 1.94 21.13 5.09
CA SER A 116 1.00 22.14 4.58
C SER A 116 0.83 21.99 3.06
N ARG A 117 -0.27 22.51 2.52
CA ARG A 117 -0.43 22.61 1.07
C ARG A 117 0.70 23.40 0.45
N GLY A 118 1.26 22.88 -0.64
CA GLY A 118 2.43 23.45 -1.31
C GLY A 118 3.76 22.86 -0.85
N ASP A 119 3.78 22.11 0.25
CA ASP A 119 4.97 21.40 0.69
C ASP A 119 5.35 20.28 -0.28
N LYS A 120 6.63 19.96 -0.27
CA LYS A 120 7.22 18.94 -1.12
C LYS A 120 7.22 17.58 -0.44
N VAL A 121 6.76 16.57 -1.17
CA VAL A 121 6.76 15.17 -0.73
C VAL A 121 7.61 14.34 -1.67
N LEU A 122 8.60 13.64 -1.14
CA LEU A 122 9.47 12.76 -1.92
C LEU A 122 8.76 11.42 -2.21
N VAL A 123 8.87 10.97 -3.46
CA VAL A 123 8.46 9.64 -3.91
C VAL A 123 9.57 9.01 -4.75
N HIS A 124 9.74 7.69 -4.66
CA HIS A 124 10.68 6.96 -5.53
C HIS A 124 10.00 6.63 -6.86
N SER A 125 10.61 7.01 -7.99
CA SER A 125 10.04 6.78 -9.32
C SER A 125 10.78 5.70 -10.11
N PRO A 126 10.06 4.87 -10.94
CA PRO A 126 8.62 4.95 -11.18
C PRO A 126 7.83 4.68 -9.91
N THR A 127 6.67 5.35 -9.74
CA THR A 127 5.85 5.26 -8.53
C THR A 127 4.41 4.88 -8.86
N TYR A 128 3.66 4.46 -7.85
CA TYR A 128 2.24 4.18 -8.02
C TYR A 128 1.47 5.46 -8.34
N ILE A 129 0.70 5.43 -9.43
CA ILE A 129 -0.06 6.58 -9.93
C ILE A 129 -1.05 7.16 -8.91
N GLY A 130 -1.53 6.30 -7.98
CA GLY A 130 -2.38 6.75 -6.89
C GLY A 130 -1.70 7.76 -5.96
N PHE A 131 -0.40 7.65 -5.71
CA PHE A 131 0.34 8.67 -4.94
C PHE A 131 0.42 9.98 -5.69
N THR A 132 0.78 9.94 -6.98
CA THR A 132 0.88 11.14 -7.82
C THR A 132 -0.44 11.91 -7.82
N HIS A 133 -1.54 11.26 -8.19
CA HIS A 133 -2.84 11.89 -8.24
C HIS A 133 -3.32 12.38 -6.86
N SER A 134 -3.10 11.58 -5.81
CA SER A 134 -3.53 11.98 -4.47
C SER A 134 -2.76 13.19 -3.96
N LEU A 135 -1.44 13.25 -4.17
CA LEU A 135 -0.62 14.39 -3.78
C LEU A 135 -1.00 15.66 -4.56
N GLU A 136 -1.09 15.58 -5.88
CA GLU A 136 -1.45 16.72 -6.74
C GLU A 136 -2.86 17.26 -6.41
N ASN A 137 -3.85 16.37 -6.28
CA ASN A 137 -5.23 16.75 -5.99
C ASN A 137 -5.40 17.40 -4.61
N ASN A 138 -4.49 17.12 -3.67
CA ASN A 138 -4.49 17.73 -2.33
C ASN A 138 -3.53 18.92 -2.20
N GLY A 139 -2.87 19.31 -3.30
CA GLY A 139 -2.06 20.52 -3.39
C GLY A 139 -0.64 20.35 -2.86
N TYR A 140 -0.13 19.14 -2.75
CA TYR A 140 1.27 18.85 -2.47
C TYR A 140 2.11 18.86 -3.74
N LYS A 141 3.41 19.10 -3.60
CA LYS A 141 4.38 19.08 -4.72
C LYS A 141 5.17 17.78 -4.67
N LEU A 142 5.17 17.04 -5.77
CA LEU A 142 5.97 15.84 -5.88
C LEU A 142 7.44 16.17 -6.14
N VAL A 143 8.31 15.47 -5.43
CA VAL A 143 9.75 15.41 -5.72
C VAL A 143 10.08 13.94 -6.02
N HIS A 144 10.51 13.68 -7.24
CA HIS A 144 10.86 12.33 -7.67
C HIS A 144 12.34 12.05 -7.39
N SER A 145 12.61 10.98 -6.64
CA SER A 145 13.93 10.35 -6.53
C SER A 145 13.93 9.09 -7.40
N PRO A 146 14.57 9.12 -8.59
CA PRO A 146 14.50 7.97 -9.51
C PRO A 146 15.19 6.75 -8.92
N LEU A 147 14.57 5.59 -9.10
CA LEU A 147 15.24 4.31 -8.89
C LEU A 147 16.20 4.06 -10.05
N VAL A 148 17.26 3.32 -9.77
CA VAL A 148 18.27 2.92 -10.75
C VAL A 148 18.34 1.39 -10.83
N LEU A 149 18.73 0.87 -11.99
CA LEU A 149 19.03 -0.56 -12.14
C LEU A 149 20.50 -0.81 -11.79
N ASP A 150 20.74 -1.78 -10.92
CA ASP A 150 22.10 -2.25 -10.65
C ASP A 150 22.61 -3.18 -11.77
N GLU A 151 23.83 -3.67 -11.64
CA GLU A 151 24.48 -4.58 -12.62
C GLU A 151 23.71 -5.90 -12.82
N GLN A 152 22.87 -6.29 -11.87
CA GLN A 152 22.02 -7.47 -11.92
C GLN A 152 20.61 -7.18 -12.43
N ASN A 153 20.34 -5.96 -12.93
CA ASN A 153 19.04 -5.47 -13.34
C ASN A 153 18.00 -5.43 -12.19
N VAL A 154 18.45 -5.21 -10.96
CA VAL A 154 17.60 -5.02 -9.79
C VAL A 154 17.40 -3.53 -9.56
N TRP A 155 16.15 -3.11 -9.41
CA TRP A 155 15.83 -1.73 -9.06
C TRP A 155 16.35 -1.39 -7.66
N ARG A 156 17.10 -0.30 -7.54
CA ARG A 156 17.69 0.20 -6.30
C ARG A 156 17.32 1.66 -6.06
N MET A 157 17.28 2.07 -4.79
CA MET A 157 17.22 3.48 -4.45
C MET A 157 18.56 4.15 -4.80
N ASP A 158 18.51 5.27 -5.52
CA ASP A 158 19.67 6.12 -5.72
C ASP A 158 19.85 7.02 -4.49
N PHE A 159 20.66 6.55 -3.54
CA PHE A 159 20.86 7.25 -2.28
C PHE A 159 21.60 8.57 -2.43
N GLU A 160 22.39 8.75 -3.50
CA GLU A 160 23.08 10.02 -3.78
C GLU A 160 22.08 11.06 -4.29
N ASP A 161 21.21 10.70 -5.25
CA ASP A 161 20.12 11.58 -5.71
C ASP A 161 19.14 11.87 -4.58
N MET A 162 18.76 10.85 -3.80
CA MET A 162 17.87 10.99 -2.67
C MET A 162 18.43 12.00 -1.66
N GLU A 163 19.70 11.86 -1.23
CA GLU A 163 20.32 12.77 -0.29
C GLU A 163 20.44 14.20 -0.84
N ARG A 164 20.79 14.34 -2.12
CA ARG A 164 20.84 15.64 -2.79
C ARG A 164 19.49 16.34 -2.75
N ARG A 165 18.41 15.63 -3.07
CA ARG A 165 17.04 16.19 -3.04
C ARG A 165 16.61 16.57 -1.64
N LEU A 166 16.84 15.72 -0.65
CA LEU A 166 16.53 16.00 0.75
C LEU A 166 17.23 17.27 1.23
N ARG A 167 18.48 17.47 0.84
CA ARG A 167 19.27 18.66 1.19
C ARG A 167 18.80 19.94 0.49
N GLU A 168 18.46 19.85 -0.82
CA GLU A 168 18.27 21.03 -1.67
C GLU A 168 16.80 21.45 -1.78
N GLU A 169 15.87 20.53 -1.58
CA GLU A 169 14.46 20.75 -1.92
C GLU A 169 13.57 21.07 -0.71
N HIS A 170 14.10 21.07 0.51
CA HIS A 170 13.32 21.29 1.75
C HIS A 170 12.07 20.37 1.82
N ILE A 171 12.31 19.07 1.85
CA ILE A 171 11.27 18.05 1.87
C ILE A 171 10.87 17.75 3.31
N HIS A 172 9.55 17.79 3.62
CA HIS A 172 9.03 17.52 4.96
C HIS A 172 8.58 16.08 5.15
N ALA A 173 8.11 15.43 4.07
CA ALA A 173 7.65 14.06 4.12
C ALA A 173 8.07 13.26 2.88
N ALA A 174 8.13 11.95 3.03
CA ALA A 174 8.36 11.01 1.94
C ALA A 174 7.33 9.88 1.98
N ILE A 175 6.92 9.39 0.81
CA ILE A 175 6.15 8.15 0.69
C ILE A 175 7.11 7.05 0.27
N LEU A 176 7.25 6.03 1.12
CA LEU A 176 8.01 4.83 0.88
C LEU A 176 7.05 3.67 0.60
N CYS A 177 7.02 3.17 -0.63
CA CYS A 177 6.23 2.01 -1.02
C CYS A 177 7.05 0.72 -0.76
N SER A 178 6.59 -0.14 0.14
CA SER A 178 7.33 -1.33 0.59
C SER A 178 6.39 -2.52 0.86
N PRO A 179 6.31 -3.52 -0.01
CA PRO A 179 6.98 -3.68 -1.31
C PRO A 179 6.64 -2.61 -2.34
N HIS A 180 7.58 -2.32 -3.23
CA HIS A 180 7.48 -1.20 -4.16
C HIS A 180 6.66 -1.52 -5.40
N ASN A 181 5.63 -0.74 -5.65
CA ASN A 181 4.83 -0.73 -6.88
C ASN A 181 5.21 0.50 -7.74
N PRO A 182 5.57 0.36 -9.05
CA PRO A 182 5.35 -0.82 -9.89
C PRO A 182 6.54 -1.78 -10.07
N CYS A 183 7.70 -1.52 -9.48
CA CYS A 183 8.92 -2.27 -9.76
C CYS A 183 8.96 -3.67 -9.10
N GLY A 184 8.00 -4.01 -8.23
CA GLY A 184 7.94 -5.30 -7.55
C GLY A 184 9.09 -5.53 -6.56
N ARG A 185 9.74 -4.47 -6.07
CA ARG A 185 10.87 -4.61 -5.14
C ARG A 185 10.38 -4.90 -3.72
N VAL A 186 10.90 -5.96 -3.15
CA VAL A 186 10.94 -6.18 -1.70
C VAL A 186 12.28 -5.62 -1.23
N TRP A 187 12.23 -4.51 -0.47
CA TRP A 187 13.46 -3.84 -0.06
C TRP A 187 14.26 -4.69 0.93
N GLU A 188 15.56 -4.74 0.74
CA GLU A 188 16.48 -5.38 1.66
C GLU A 188 16.66 -4.53 2.93
N LYS A 189 17.03 -5.16 4.03
CA LYS A 189 17.18 -4.47 5.31
C LYS A 189 18.12 -3.27 5.24
N TRP A 190 19.27 -3.44 4.59
CA TRP A 190 20.26 -2.37 4.45
C TRP A 190 19.75 -1.18 3.62
N GLU A 191 18.88 -1.42 2.63
CA GLU A 191 18.25 -0.36 1.83
C GLU A 191 17.31 0.47 2.71
N LEU A 192 16.46 -0.20 3.49
CA LEU A 192 15.55 0.48 4.42
C LEU A 192 16.33 1.23 5.52
N GLU A 193 17.36 0.61 6.10
CA GLU A 193 18.21 1.26 7.11
C GLU A 193 18.86 2.54 6.56
N LYS A 194 19.42 2.47 5.35
CA LYS A 194 20.07 3.60 4.69
C LYS A 194 19.09 4.72 4.33
N ALA A 195 17.91 4.36 3.81
CA ALA A 195 16.84 5.31 3.53
C ALA A 195 16.38 6.02 4.82
N MET A 196 16.13 5.27 5.89
CA MET A 196 15.70 5.82 7.18
C MET A 196 16.79 6.69 7.84
N GLU A 197 18.07 6.36 7.65
CA GLU A 197 19.18 7.21 8.10
C GLU A 197 19.16 8.58 7.41
N LEU A 198 18.92 8.62 6.10
CA LEU A 198 18.79 9.87 5.34
C LEU A 198 17.55 10.66 5.77
N TYR A 199 16.40 10.02 5.92
CA TYR A 199 15.19 10.67 6.41
C TYR A 199 15.38 11.25 7.82
N ARG A 200 16.07 10.52 8.71
CA ARG A 200 16.43 11.02 10.03
C ARG A 200 17.37 12.22 9.95
N LYS A 201 18.40 12.16 9.10
CA LYS A 201 19.40 13.22 8.93
C LYS A 201 18.78 14.55 8.51
N TYR A 202 17.74 14.51 7.67
CA TYR A 202 17.07 15.68 7.12
C TYR A 202 15.71 15.98 7.77
N ASP A 203 15.40 15.28 8.87
CA ASP A 203 14.15 15.41 9.65
C ASP A 203 12.88 15.29 8.80
N VAL A 204 12.81 14.24 8.00
CA VAL A 204 11.70 13.93 7.09
C VAL A 204 10.80 12.87 7.71
N TYR A 205 9.51 13.13 7.81
CA TYR A 205 8.51 12.13 8.16
C TYR A 205 8.33 11.12 7.04
N VAL A 206 8.08 9.85 7.39
CA VAL A 206 7.93 8.78 6.39
C VAL A 206 6.54 8.17 6.48
N ILE A 207 5.87 8.12 5.35
CA ILE A 207 4.62 7.39 5.17
C ILE A 207 4.97 6.12 4.40
N SER A 208 4.89 4.97 5.07
CA SER A 208 5.21 3.69 4.47
C SER A 208 3.93 2.99 4.00
N ASP A 209 3.74 2.89 2.69
CA ASP A 209 2.66 2.07 2.13
C ASP A 209 3.12 0.61 2.05
N GLU A 210 2.63 -0.21 2.96
CA GLU A 210 2.96 -1.63 3.10
C GLU A 210 1.80 -2.56 2.69
N ILE A 211 0.90 -2.06 1.86
CA ILE A 211 -0.32 -2.78 1.42
C ILE A 211 -0.03 -4.12 0.75
N TRP A 212 1.16 -4.29 0.17
CA TRP A 212 1.60 -5.51 -0.51
C TRP A 212 2.39 -6.47 0.38
N SER A 213 2.54 -6.19 1.67
CA SER A 213 3.40 -6.93 2.61
C SER A 213 3.13 -8.43 2.72
N ASP A 214 1.92 -8.88 2.40
CA ASP A 214 1.53 -10.29 2.47
C ASP A 214 1.77 -11.07 1.17
N LEU A 215 1.98 -10.38 0.03
CA LEU A 215 2.17 -11.00 -1.29
C LEU A 215 3.64 -10.93 -1.69
N ILE A 216 4.46 -11.70 -1.01
CA ILE A 216 5.90 -11.77 -1.21
C ILE A 216 6.25 -13.07 -1.93
N LEU A 217 7.01 -12.96 -3.01
CA LEU A 217 7.37 -14.08 -3.88
C LEU A 217 8.87 -14.39 -3.79
N ASP A 218 9.26 -15.52 -4.40
CA ASP A 218 10.64 -15.93 -4.62
C ASP A 218 11.52 -16.04 -3.36
N GLY A 219 10.91 -16.43 -2.24
CA GLY A 219 11.63 -16.62 -0.97
C GLY A 219 12.04 -15.32 -0.27
N ASN A 220 11.66 -14.16 -0.80
CA ASN A 220 11.86 -12.88 -0.13
C ASN A 220 11.02 -12.78 1.14
N ARG A 221 11.34 -11.80 1.98
CA ARG A 221 10.59 -11.52 3.21
C ARG A 221 10.36 -10.02 3.35
N HIS A 222 9.12 -9.64 3.60
CA HIS A 222 8.81 -8.27 3.96
C HIS A 222 9.45 -7.88 5.31
N ILE A 223 9.97 -6.66 5.37
CA ILE A 223 10.51 -6.07 6.59
C ILE A 223 9.69 -4.79 6.84
N PRO A 224 8.89 -4.74 7.93
CA PRO A 224 8.20 -3.51 8.30
C PRO A 224 9.19 -2.35 8.45
N THR A 225 8.94 -1.24 7.78
CA THR A 225 9.86 -0.08 7.79
C THR A 225 10.12 0.42 9.20
N GLN A 226 9.10 0.39 10.07
CA GLN A 226 9.21 0.77 11.49
C GLN A 226 10.16 -0.12 12.30
N SER A 227 10.46 -1.35 11.83
CA SER A 227 11.27 -2.31 12.57
C SER A 227 12.77 -2.12 12.44
N VAL A 228 13.22 -1.28 11.48
CA VAL A 228 14.66 -1.16 11.15
C VAL A 228 15.47 -0.36 12.17
N SER A 229 14.83 0.53 12.92
CA SER A 229 15.49 1.28 14.00
C SER A 229 14.49 1.88 15.00
N ALA A 230 14.99 2.33 16.15
CA ALA A 230 14.15 3.05 17.13
C ALA A 230 13.65 4.41 16.56
N ASP A 231 14.44 5.10 15.74
CA ASP A 231 14.02 6.32 15.06
C ASP A 231 12.92 6.01 14.03
N ALA A 232 13.10 4.96 13.22
CA ALA A 232 12.10 4.54 12.24
C ALA A 232 10.75 4.24 12.90
N ARG A 233 10.73 3.60 14.06
CA ARG A 233 9.50 3.32 14.82
C ARG A 233 8.70 4.58 15.14
N ASN A 234 9.37 5.69 15.41
CA ASN A 234 8.73 6.95 15.80
C ASN A 234 8.50 7.90 14.61
N ARG A 235 9.22 7.70 13.50
CA ARG A 235 9.18 8.57 12.32
C ARG A 235 8.25 8.08 11.22
N VAL A 236 7.92 6.79 11.22
CA VAL A 236 7.15 6.15 10.16
C VAL A 236 5.70 5.98 10.60
N CYS A 237 4.76 6.40 9.76
CA CYS A 237 3.38 5.95 9.80
C CYS A 237 3.20 4.90 8.70
N ALA A 238 2.95 3.66 9.07
CA ALA A 238 2.84 2.53 8.15
C ALA A 238 1.39 2.18 7.86
N PHE A 239 1.05 1.96 6.60
CA PHE A 239 -0.31 1.69 6.12
C PHE A 239 -0.45 0.28 5.58
N TYR A 240 -1.52 -0.39 5.97
CA TYR A 240 -1.85 -1.76 5.62
C TYR A 240 -3.33 -1.91 5.26
N ALA A 241 -3.66 -2.90 4.46
CA ALA A 241 -5.04 -3.24 4.16
C ALA A 241 -5.20 -4.72 3.77
N PRO A 242 -6.35 -5.34 4.05
CA PRO A 242 -6.67 -6.68 3.56
C PRO A 242 -7.01 -6.71 2.07
N SER A 243 -7.11 -5.54 1.43
CA SER A 243 -7.63 -5.38 0.08
C SER A 243 -6.83 -6.15 -0.98
N LYS A 244 -5.50 -6.20 -0.87
CA LYS A 244 -4.64 -6.94 -1.80
C LYS A 244 -4.51 -8.39 -1.40
N THR A 245 -4.32 -8.66 -0.11
CA THR A 245 -4.16 -10.00 0.44
C THR A 245 -5.36 -10.89 0.17
N PHE A 246 -6.57 -10.35 0.28
CA PHE A 246 -7.82 -11.10 0.20
C PHE A 246 -8.76 -10.66 -0.94
N ASN A 247 -8.26 -9.87 -1.90
CA ASN A 247 -9.07 -9.37 -3.02
C ASN A 247 -10.31 -8.57 -2.57
N LEU A 248 -10.14 -7.64 -1.62
CA LEU A 248 -11.22 -6.88 -0.98
C LEU A 248 -11.17 -5.38 -1.28
N ALA A 249 -10.55 -4.97 -2.39
CA ALA A 249 -10.37 -3.54 -2.70
C ALA A 249 -11.69 -2.75 -2.71
N GLY A 250 -12.79 -3.36 -3.15
CA GLY A 250 -14.12 -2.75 -3.17
C GLY A 250 -14.73 -2.50 -1.77
N LEU A 251 -14.19 -3.09 -0.71
CA LEU A 251 -14.67 -2.91 0.67
C LEU A 251 -13.94 -1.80 1.44
N ILE A 252 -12.89 -1.25 0.87
CA ILE A 252 -12.16 -0.03 1.27
C ILE A 252 -11.48 -0.08 2.66
N GLY A 253 -11.69 -1.02 3.53
CA GLY A 253 -11.10 -1.06 4.88
C GLY A 253 -9.56 -1.08 4.88
N SER A 254 -8.94 -0.24 5.74
CA SER A 254 -7.49 -0.22 5.95
C SER A 254 -7.15 0.29 7.35
N TYR A 255 -5.88 0.24 7.72
CA TYR A 255 -5.40 0.74 9.01
C TYR A 255 -3.98 1.27 8.89
N HIS A 256 -3.60 2.13 9.84
CA HIS A 256 -2.22 2.55 10.05
C HIS A 256 -1.68 2.09 11.40
N ILE A 257 -0.37 2.06 11.50
CA ILE A 257 0.38 1.83 12.73
C ILE A 257 1.37 2.97 12.90
#